data_6acb6e8ba39f0a2c88db671f4926ad98
#
_entry.id   6acb6e8ba39f0a2c88db671f4926ad98
#
_cell.length_a   1.000
_cell.length_b   1.000
_cell.length_c   1.000
_cell.angle_alpha   90.00
_cell.angle_beta   90.00
_cell.angle_gamma   90.00
#
_symmetry.space_group_name_H-M   'P 1'
#
loop_
_entity.id
_entity.type
_entity.pdbx_description
1 polymer ?
#
loop_
_entity_poly.entity_id
_entity_poly.type
_entity_poly.pdbx_seq_one_letter_code
_entity_poly.pdbx_strand_id
1 'polypeptide(L)'
;NEFKSLMSEFAKKGIDISFSREFSSINETMVNYYGTAAKHINSQYLSVDKSEVLPKNVPVTEYGYATPAKTAQWIADLYEDLGDLSGSFTIDGASNILLSHYKSDDNKTTVQNTVKLYQDAISKIQKNGTKTNLVNPNKYLWKYTDRYLQSPVGTSQYVYETDTVPFLQMVLNGTMEVYAPYANFSFYSQTDMLRMIDYNISPSFVLTQKPSYLLGSTTSSDYYSTEFGQYEELVNTIYNTVN
;
A
#
# COMPACT_ATOMS: atom_id res chain seq x y z
N ASN A 1 9.42 -1.12 -25.93
CA ASN A 1 8.35 -1.59 -26.83
C ASN A 1 7.67 -2.88 -26.36
N GLU A 2 8.39 -3.91 -25.91
CA GLU A 2 7.82 -5.16 -25.39
C GLU A 2 6.91 -4.95 -24.20
N PHE A 3 7.32 -4.14 -23.24
CA PHE A 3 6.53 -3.84 -22.04
C PHE A 3 5.17 -3.19 -22.38
N LYS A 4 5.14 -2.18 -23.27
CA LYS A 4 3.88 -1.57 -23.72
C LYS A 4 2.97 -2.56 -24.45
N SER A 5 3.53 -3.47 -25.23
CA SER A 5 2.78 -4.54 -25.90
C SER A 5 2.14 -5.49 -24.88
N LEU A 6 2.90 -5.89 -23.85
CA LEU A 6 2.42 -6.75 -22.77
C LEU A 6 1.27 -6.08 -22.00
N MET A 7 1.42 -4.82 -21.61
CA MET A 7 0.37 -4.06 -20.93
C MET A 7 -0.92 -3.99 -21.74
N SER A 8 -0.79 -3.76 -23.07
CA SER A 8 -1.93 -3.74 -23.97
C SER A 8 -2.61 -5.11 -24.11
N GLU A 9 -1.82 -6.20 -24.06
CA GLU A 9 -2.39 -7.56 -24.07
C GLU A 9 -3.19 -7.87 -22.80
N PHE A 10 -2.67 -7.52 -21.64
CA PHE A 10 -3.38 -7.67 -20.37
C PHE A 10 -4.67 -6.85 -20.33
N ALA A 11 -4.61 -5.59 -20.77
CA ALA A 11 -5.79 -4.74 -20.85
C ALA A 11 -6.87 -5.34 -21.76
N LYS A 12 -6.52 -5.96 -22.91
CA LYS A 12 -7.47 -6.66 -23.79
C LYS A 12 -8.13 -7.87 -23.12
N LYS A 13 -7.45 -8.49 -22.14
CA LYS A 13 -7.98 -9.59 -21.34
C LYS A 13 -8.79 -9.13 -20.12
N GLY A 14 -8.97 -7.81 -19.94
CA GLY A 14 -9.65 -7.23 -18.79
C GLY A 14 -8.80 -7.24 -17.51
N ILE A 15 -7.50 -7.47 -17.62
CA ILE A 15 -6.55 -7.46 -16.50
C ILE A 15 -5.97 -6.06 -16.37
N ASP A 16 -6.22 -5.41 -15.24
CA ASP A 16 -5.63 -4.11 -14.91
C ASP A 16 -4.29 -4.32 -14.18
N ILE A 17 -3.23 -3.69 -14.70
CA ILE A 17 -1.90 -3.74 -14.10
C ILE A 17 -1.61 -2.39 -13.47
N SER A 18 -1.21 -2.41 -12.20
CA SER A 18 -0.84 -1.25 -11.43
C SER A 18 0.62 -1.31 -10.99
N PHE A 19 1.34 -0.19 -11.10
CA PHE A 19 2.62 -0.05 -10.43
C PHE A 19 2.41 0.30 -8.96
N SER A 20 3.07 -0.42 -8.08
CA SER A 20 2.99 -0.23 -6.64
C SER A 20 4.33 0.22 -6.07
N ARG A 21 4.30 1.24 -5.21
CA ARG A 21 5.46 1.67 -4.43
C ARG A 21 5.03 2.21 -3.07
N GLU A 22 5.88 1.92 -2.08
CA GLU A 22 5.89 2.60 -0.78
C GLU A 22 6.69 3.91 -0.91
N PHE A 23 6.09 5.05 -0.51
CA PHE A 23 6.63 6.38 -0.76
C PHE A 23 7.13 7.11 0.47
N SER A 24 6.88 6.61 1.67
CA SER A 24 7.18 7.34 2.90
C SER A 24 8.43 6.87 3.62
N SER A 25 8.75 5.58 3.55
CA SER A 25 9.91 5.01 4.25
C SER A 25 11.20 5.18 3.44
N ILE A 26 12.26 5.55 4.14
CA ILE A 26 13.62 5.71 3.59
C ILE A 26 14.62 5.05 4.51
N ASN A 27 15.79 4.72 3.99
CA ASN A 27 16.88 4.16 4.77
C ASN A 27 18.22 4.88 4.51
N GLU A 28 19.21 4.64 5.37
CA GLU A 28 20.52 5.31 5.34
C GLU A 28 21.33 5.08 4.05
N THR A 29 21.00 4.04 3.27
CA THR A 29 21.69 3.78 1.99
C THR A 29 21.22 4.71 0.88
N MET A 30 20.13 5.44 1.12
CA MET A 30 19.60 6.39 0.17
C MET A 30 20.51 7.60 0.02
N VAL A 31 20.73 8.03 -1.22
CA VAL A 31 21.47 9.27 -1.48
C VAL A 31 20.77 10.45 -0.82
N ASN A 32 21.50 11.21 -0.02
CA ASN A 32 20.98 12.36 0.72
C ASN A 32 19.90 12.00 1.78
N TYR A 33 20.05 10.87 2.46
CA TYR A 33 19.14 10.42 3.53
C TYR A 33 18.83 11.54 4.54
N TYR A 34 19.87 12.13 5.15
CA TYR A 34 19.71 13.18 6.18
C TYR A 34 19.06 14.48 5.66
N GLY A 35 19.17 14.77 4.37
CA GLY A 35 18.51 15.91 3.73
C GLY A 35 17.03 15.63 3.38
N THR A 36 16.68 14.35 3.30
CA THR A 36 15.34 13.88 2.91
C THR A 36 14.49 13.48 4.11
N ALA A 37 15.12 13.01 5.19
CA ALA A 37 14.43 12.50 6.36
C ALA A 37 13.65 13.57 7.12
N ALA A 38 12.45 13.23 7.53
CA ALA A 38 11.60 14.07 8.35
C ALA A 38 12.12 14.17 9.78
N LYS A 39 11.88 15.30 10.45
CA LYS A 39 12.34 15.60 11.79
C LYS A 39 11.23 16.06 12.71
N HIS A 40 11.38 15.73 13.98
CA HIS A 40 10.64 16.34 15.08
C HIS A 40 11.13 17.77 15.38
N ILE A 41 10.36 18.50 16.18
CA ILE A 41 10.71 19.86 16.63
C ILE A 41 12.04 19.92 17.42
N ASN A 42 12.41 18.83 18.07
CA ASN A 42 13.69 18.68 18.79
C ASN A 42 14.87 18.32 17.86
N SER A 43 14.69 18.41 16.55
CA SER A 43 15.66 18.09 15.51
C SER A 43 16.03 16.59 15.39
N GLN A 44 15.40 15.71 16.15
CA GLN A 44 15.57 14.27 15.99
C GLN A 44 14.84 13.78 14.74
N TYR A 45 15.42 12.83 14.03
CA TYR A 45 14.77 12.20 12.87
C TYR A 45 13.59 11.33 13.30
N LEU A 46 12.53 11.35 12.51
CA LEU A 46 11.45 10.41 12.68
C LEU A 46 11.94 9.04 12.20
N SER A 47 12.03 8.09 13.13
CA SER A 47 12.44 6.72 12.84
C SER A 47 11.23 5.81 12.63
N VAL A 48 11.38 4.88 11.70
CA VAL A 48 10.44 3.76 11.54
C VAL A 48 10.79 2.67 12.54
N ASP A 49 9.81 1.98 13.09
CA ASP A 49 10.08 0.83 13.95
C ASP A 49 10.78 -0.27 13.11
N LYS A 50 11.95 -0.68 13.58
CA LYS A 50 12.79 -1.65 12.87
C LYS A 50 12.13 -3.02 12.71
N SER A 51 11.20 -3.38 13.59
CA SER A 51 10.47 -4.65 13.51
C SER A 51 9.55 -4.74 12.30
N GLU A 52 9.12 -3.59 11.75
CA GLU A 52 8.15 -3.52 10.66
C GLU A 52 8.81 -3.46 9.27
N VAL A 53 10.10 -3.12 9.16
CA VAL A 53 10.70 -2.70 7.87
C VAL A 53 11.97 -3.47 7.50
N LEU A 54 12.52 -4.30 8.38
CA LEU A 54 13.81 -4.95 8.13
C LEU A 54 13.68 -6.28 7.37
N PRO A 55 14.18 -6.33 6.12
CA PRO A 55 14.63 -7.59 5.56
C PRO A 55 15.73 -8.15 6.48
N LYS A 56 15.53 -9.36 6.98
CA LYS A 56 16.42 -9.99 7.98
C LYS A 56 17.90 -10.06 7.58
N ASN A 57 18.23 -9.86 6.31
CA ASN A 57 19.54 -10.03 5.72
C ASN A 57 20.16 -8.76 5.11
N VAL A 58 19.52 -7.59 5.24
CA VAL A 58 20.07 -6.33 4.75
C VAL A 58 20.70 -5.57 5.92
N PRO A 59 22.01 -5.27 5.87
CA PRO A 59 22.71 -4.57 6.95
C PRO A 59 22.39 -3.07 6.90
N VAL A 60 21.14 -2.71 7.15
CA VAL A 60 20.71 -1.31 7.28
C VAL A 60 20.41 -1.05 8.75
N THR A 61 20.97 0.03 9.29
CA THR A 61 20.86 0.36 10.71
C THR A 61 19.90 1.49 11.00
N GLU A 62 19.66 2.38 10.03
CA GLU A 62 18.75 3.51 10.19
C GLU A 62 17.64 3.50 9.14
N TYR A 63 16.41 3.53 9.61
CA TYR A 63 15.21 3.75 8.83
C TYR A 63 14.48 4.99 9.34
N GLY A 64 13.95 5.77 8.42
CA GLY A 64 13.21 6.98 8.73
C GLY A 64 12.09 7.22 7.74
N TYR A 65 11.36 8.29 7.97
CA TYR A 65 10.34 8.77 7.04
C TYR A 65 10.85 9.93 6.22
N ALA A 66 10.53 9.96 4.93
CA ALA A 66 10.77 11.10 4.08
C ALA A 66 9.91 12.29 4.51
N THR A 67 10.37 13.50 4.21
CA THR A 67 9.52 14.69 4.40
C THR A 67 8.26 14.60 3.53
N PRO A 68 7.10 15.09 4.00
CA PRO A 68 5.85 15.03 3.24
C PRO A 68 5.95 15.64 1.83
N ALA A 69 6.70 16.73 1.70
CA ALA A 69 6.93 17.38 0.42
C ALA A 69 7.71 16.47 -0.55
N LYS A 70 8.69 15.73 -0.03
CA LYS A 70 9.48 14.81 -0.84
C LYS A 70 8.68 13.58 -1.26
N THR A 71 7.88 13.04 -0.35
CA THR A 71 6.92 11.96 -0.64
C THR A 71 5.95 12.37 -1.75
N ALA A 72 5.33 13.54 -1.64
CA ALA A 72 4.43 14.06 -2.67
C ALA A 72 5.14 14.28 -4.03
N GLN A 73 6.38 14.76 -4.01
CA GLN A 73 7.20 14.90 -5.21
C GLN A 73 7.45 13.53 -5.86
N TRP A 74 7.87 12.53 -5.12
CA TRP A 74 8.15 11.19 -5.67
C TRP A 74 6.91 10.51 -6.26
N ILE A 75 5.73 10.75 -5.68
CA ILE A 75 4.47 10.28 -6.27
C ILE A 75 4.27 10.93 -7.65
N ALA A 76 4.50 12.24 -7.76
CA ALA A 76 4.35 12.96 -9.02
C ALA A 76 5.40 12.51 -10.06
N ASP A 77 6.68 12.43 -9.67
CA ASP A 77 7.79 12.04 -10.54
C ASP A 77 7.56 10.63 -11.11
N LEU A 78 7.22 9.67 -10.25
CA LEU A 78 6.97 8.29 -10.71
C LEU A 78 5.73 8.21 -11.62
N TYR A 79 4.71 9.01 -11.35
CA TYR A 79 3.53 9.07 -12.20
C TYR A 79 3.85 9.69 -13.58
N GLU A 80 4.68 10.73 -13.64
CA GLU A 80 5.16 11.31 -14.91
C GLU A 80 5.94 10.28 -15.74
N ASP A 81 6.75 9.46 -15.08
CA ASP A 81 7.56 8.44 -15.76
C ASP A 81 6.75 7.24 -16.27
N LEU A 82 5.71 6.83 -15.55
CA LEU A 82 5.01 5.55 -15.76
C LEU A 82 3.51 5.68 -16.04
N GLY A 83 2.90 6.86 -15.86
CA GLY A 83 1.45 7.04 -15.91
C GLY A 83 0.79 6.61 -17.22
N ASP A 84 1.48 6.81 -18.35
CA ASP A 84 1.00 6.38 -19.67
C ASP A 84 1.05 4.85 -19.89
N LEU A 85 1.66 4.12 -18.97
CA LEU A 85 1.89 2.67 -19.09
C LEU A 85 0.90 1.84 -18.30
N SER A 86 0.11 2.47 -17.43
CA SER A 86 -0.76 1.75 -16.49
C SER A 86 -2.16 2.36 -16.44
N GLY A 87 -3.19 1.52 -16.38
CA GLY A 87 -4.58 1.94 -16.15
C GLY A 87 -4.84 2.36 -14.72
N SER A 88 -3.98 1.96 -13.79
CA SER A 88 -4.07 2.30 -12.37
C SER A 88 -2.68 2.48 -11.74
N PHE A 89 -2.66 3.15 -10.58
CA PHE A 89 -1.45 3.47 -9.84
C PHE A 89 -1.65 3.17 -8.35
N THR A 90 -0.75 2.38 -7.76
CA THR A 90 -0.86 1.96 -6.37
C THR A 90 0.10 2.74 -5.48
N ILE A 91 -0.44 3.36 -4.44
CA ILE A 91 0.31 4.18 -3.48
C ILE A 91 0.21 3.55 -2.11
N ASP A 92 1.36 3.26 -1.52
CA ASP A 92 1.53 2.83 -0.15
C ASP A 92 2.34 3.87 0.66
N GLY A 93 2.30 3.78 1.96
CA GLY A 93 2.98 4.70 2.87
C GLY A 93 2.32 6.07 2.95
N ALA A 94 2.32 6.85 1.88
CA ALA A 94 1.62 8.14 1.83
C ALA A 94 0.10 8.02 2.04
N SER A 95 -0.49 6.85 1.77
CA SER A 95 -1.91 6.58 1.98
C SER A 95 -2.30 6.42 3.45
N ASN A 96 -1.42 5.84 4.25
CA ASN A 96 -1.69 5.44 5.64
C ASN A 96 -0.80 6.15 6.68
N ILE A 97 0.36 6.69 6.28
CA ILE A 97 1.30 7.37 7.17
C ILE A 97 1.10 8.88 7.08
N LEU A 98 0.70 9.47 8.21
CA LEU A 98 0.48 10.90 8.33
C LEU A 98 1.46 11.49 9.36
N LEU A 99 2.39 12.31 8.89
CA LEU A 99 3.42 12.90 9.73
C LEU A 99 3.56 14.41 9.51
N SER A 100 4.22 15.07 10.45
CA SER A 100 4.68 16.44 10.32
C SER A 100 6.21 16.48 10.17
N HIS A 101 6.72 17.56 9.64
CA HIS A 101 8.15 17.80 9.55
C HIS A 101 8.48 19.18 10.10
N TYR A 102 9.55 19.26 10.90
CA TYR A 102 10.04 20.51 11.44
C TYR A 102 11.56 20.62 11.21
N LYS A 103 11.97 21.65 10.49
CA LYS A 103 13.39 22.00 10.32
C LYS A 103 13.70 23.35 10.97
N SER A 104 12.81 24.34 10.79
CA SER A 104 12.81 25.66 11.40
C SER A 104 11.41 26.25 11.32
N ASP A 105 11.17 27.41 11.93
CA ASP A 105 9.85 28.06 11.87
C ASP A 105 9.41 28.41 10.44
N ASP A 106 10.36 28.76 9.57
CA ASP A 106 10.12 29.04 8.16
C ASP A 106 10.07 27.80 7.28
N ASN A 107 10.55 26.67 7.78
CA ASN A 107 10.61 25.39 7.06
C ASN A 107 10.01 24.27 7.91
N LYS A 108 8.69 24.31 8.02
CA LYS A 108 7.90 23.26 8.71
C LYS A 108 6.70 22.85 7.86
N THR A 109 6.37 21.57 7.98
CA THR A 109 5.16 21.02 7.38
C THR A 109 4.27 20.51 8.50
N THR A 110 3.13 21.14 8.69
CA THR A 110 2.12 20.67 9.65
C THR A 110 1.38 19.47 9.10
N VAL A 111 0.70 18.72 9.98
CA VAL A 111 -0.16 17.59 9.59
C VAL A 111 -1.21 18.03 8.54
N GLN A 112 -1.82 19.20 8.72
CA GLN A 112 -2.80 19.74 7.77
C GLN A 112 -2.17 20.04 6.39
N ASN A 113 -0.94 20.52 6.37
CA ASN A 113 -0.22 20.75 5.12
C ASN A 113 0.17 19.42 4.46
N THR A 114 0.54 18.41 5.25
CA THR A 114 0.79 17.06 4.73
C THR A 114 -0.44 16.48 4.06
N VAL A 115 -1.62 16.61 4.70
CA VAL A 115 -2.90 16.18 4.10
C VAL A 115 -3.11 16.84 2.73
N LYS A 116 -2.91 18.16 2.64
CA LYS A 116 -3.05 18.89 1.36
C LYS A 116 -2.06 18.41 0.30
N LEU A 117 -0.78 18.24 0.67
CA LEU A 117 0.24 17.76 -0.25
C LEU A 117 -0.11 16.39 -0.85
N TYR A 118 -0.58 15.45 -0.02
CA TYR A 118 -0.96 14.13 -0.48
C TYR A 118 -2.23 14.15 -1.31
N GLN A 119 -3.25 14.90 -0.89
CA GLN A 119 -4.46 15.10 -1.68
C GLN A 119 -4.16 15.71 -3.06
N ASP A 120 -3.31 16.72 -3.13
CA ASP A 120 -2.93 17.40 -4.38
C ASP A 120 -2.17 16.44 -5.31
N ALA A 121 -1.22 15.68 -4.79
CA ALA A 121 -0.46 14.70 -5.56
C ALA A 121 -1.37 13.60 -6.14
N ILE A 122 -2.23 13.00 -5.31
CA ILE A 122 -3.11 11.90 -5.73
C ILE A 122 -4.23 12.39 -6.65
N SER A 123 -4.81 13.56 -6.37
CA SER A 123 -5.88 14.12 -7.22
C SER A 123 -5.42 14.43 -8.65
N LYS A 124 -4.14 14.73 -8.86
CA LYS A 124 -3.58 14.92 -10.21
C LYS A 124 -3.61 13.64 -11.02
N ILE A 125 -3.33 12.50 -10.39
CA ILE A 125 -3.38 11.17 -11.03
C ILE A 125 -4.80 10.89 -11.51
N GLN A 126 -5.81 11.05 -10.65
CA GLN A 126 -7.21 10.83 -11.03
C GLN A 126 -7.71 11.77 -12.12
N LYS A 127 -7.33 13.05 -12.08
CA LYS A 127 -7.73 14.03 -13.11
C LYS A 127 -7.25 13.65 -14.52
N ASN A 128 -6.20 12.87 -14.61
CA ASN A 128 -5.68 12.35 -15.88
C ASN A 128 -6.37 11.03 -16.29
N GLY A 129 -7.37 10.56 -15.54
CA GLY A 129 -8.15 9.36 -15.85
C GLY A 129 -7.52 8.05 -15.39
N THR A 130 -6.41 8.09 -14.66
CA THR A 130 -5.77 6.90 -14.07
C THR A 130 -6.43 6.57 -12.74
N LYS A 131 -6.82 5.31 -12.54
CA LYS A 131 -7.36 4.85 -11.26
C LYS A 131 -6.29 4.85 -10.16
N THR A 132 -6.69 5.22 -8.95
CA THR A 132 -5.81 5.23 -7.78
C THR A 132 -6.16 4.09 -6.82
N ASN A 133 -5.19 3.23 -6.58
CA ASN A 133 -5.27 2.15 -5.61
C ASN A 133 -4.48 2.57 -4.38
N LEU A 134 -5.13 2.68 -3.23
CA LEU A 134 -4.48 3.12 -2.00
C LEU A 134 -4.47 2.00 -0.96
N VAL A 135 -3.29 1.77 -0.38
CA VAL A 135 -3.12 0.78 0.68
C VAL A 135 -3.58 1.38 2.00
N ASN A 136 -4.61 0.79 2.60
CA ASN A 136 -5.18 1.18 3.89
C ASN A 136 -5.33 2.71 4.08
N PRO A 137 -6.00 3.42 3.13
CA PRO A 137 -5.99 4.87 3.10
C PRO A 137 -6.69 5.51 4.30
N ASN A 138 -6.08 6.56 4.81
CA ASN A 138 -6.71 7.44 5.77
C ASN A 138 -7.96 8.12 5.18
N LYS A 139 -8.96 8.41 6.04
CA LYS A 139 -10.26 8.98 5.63
C LYS A 139 -10.17 10.20 4.72
N TYR A 140 -9.18 11.07 4.91
CA TYR A 140 -9.02 12.28 4.10
C TYR A 140 -8.63 11.99 2.63
N LEU A 141 -8.23 10.74 2.31
CA LEU A 141 -7.92 10.28 0.96
C LEU A 141 -9.04 9.49 0.30
N TRP A 142 -10.11 9.11 1.00
CA TRP A 142 -11.17 8.25 0.43
C TRP A 142 -11.81 8.84 -0.83
N LYS A 143 -11.94 10.16 -0.89
CA LYS A 143 -12.44 10.84 -2.11
C LYS A 143 -11.55 10.60 -3.35
N TYR A 144 -10.29 10.26 -3.11
CA TYR A 144 -9.27 10.08 -4.14
C TYR A 144 -8.86 8.60 -4.25
N THR A 145 -9.70 7.68 -3.79
CA THR A 145 -9.44 6.24 -3.78
C THR A 145 -10.44 5.53 -4.67
N ASP A 146 -9.99 4.88 -5.72
CA ASP A 146 -10.82 4.01 -6.55
C ASP A 146 -10.83 2.58 -5.99
N ARG A 147 -9.67 2.11 -5.45
CA ARG A 147 -9.54 0.81 -4.81
C ARG A 147 -8.89 0.93 -3.45
N TYR A 148 -9.58 0.46 -2.43
CA TYR A 148 -9.06 0.34 -1.06
C TYR A 148 -8.37 -1.01 -0.91
N LEU A 149 -7.06 -1.04 -0.77
CA LEU A 149 -6.29 -2.26 -0.60
C LEU A 149 -6.03 -2.55 0.88
N GLN A 150 -5.97 -3.82 1.24
CA GLN A 150 -5.70 -4.33 2.59
C GLN A 150 -6.70 -3.83 3.66
N SER A 151 -7.98 -3.82 3.31
CA SER A 151 -9.03 -3.54 4.28
C SER A 151 -9.11 -4.65 5.33
N PRO A 152 -9.14 -4.32 6.64
CA PRO A 152 -9.24 -5.35 7.68
C PRO A 152 -10.56 -6.13 7.56
N VAL A 153 -10.49 -7.44 7.72
CA VAL A 153 -11.65 -8.37 7.67
C VAL A 153 -12.20 -8.65 9.08
N GLY A 154 -11.46 -8.32 10.11
CA GLY A 154 -11.84 -8.53 11.51
C GLY A 154 -11.54 -7.33 12.39
N THR A 155 -11.92 -7.43 13.66
CA THR A 155 -11.55 -6.49 14.73
C THR A 155 -10.44 -7.08 15.60
N SER A 156 -9.93 -6.28 16.53
CA SER A 156 -8.98 -6.71 17.55
C SER A 156 -9.54 -7.77 18.51
N GLN A 157 -10.85 -8.01 18.51
CA GLN A 157 -11.55 -8.99 19.35
C GLN A 157 -11.14 -8.92 20.83
N TYR A 158 -11.30 -7.76 21.44
CA TYR A 158 -11.12 -7.63 22.88
C TYR A 158 -12.09 -8.54 23.64
N VAL A 159 -11.72 -8.91 24.86
CA VAL A 159 -12.46 -9.86 25.73
C VAL A 159 -13.96 -9.56 25.85
N TYR A 160 -14.37 -8.33 25.65
CA TYR A 160 -15.77 -7.88 25.73
C TYR A 160 -16.49 -7.75 24.37
N GLU A 161 -15.79 -8.01 23.26
CA GLU A 161 -16.38 -7.98 21.93
C GLU A 161 -16.94 -9.37 21.58
N THR A 162 -18.22 -9.42 21.27
CA THR A 162 -18.90 -10.67 20.91
C THR A 162 -18.93 -10.90 19.39
N ASP A 163 -18.87 -9.81 18.61
CA ASP A 163 -18.90 -9.90 17.15
C ASP A 163 -18.28 -8.66 16.50
N THR A 164 -17.98 -8.77 15.21
CA THR A 164 -17.41 -7.69 14.39
C THR A 164 -18.52 -6.98 13.61
N VAL A 165 -18.68 -5.69 13.81
CA VAL A 165 -19.49 -4.86 12.93
C VAL A 165 -18.60 -4.31 11.81
N PRO A 166 -18.83 -4.65 10.52
CA PRO A 166 -17.99 -4.20 9.39
C PRO A 166 -18.31 -2.74 9.00
N PHE A 167 -18.18 -1.84 9.96
CA PHE A 167 -18.58 -0.43 9.79
C PHE A 167 -17.86 0.24 8.61
N LEU A 168 -16.54 -0.01 8.48
CA LEU A 168 -15.73 0.55 7.40
C LEU A 168 -16.28 0.09 6.03
N GLN A 169 -16.50 -1.20 5.88
CA GLN A 169 -16.99 -1.78 4.63
C GLN A 169 -18.41 -1.33 4.32
N MET A 170 -19.27 -1.22 5.32
CA MET A 170 -20.63 -0.67 5.15
C MET A 170 -20.61 0.77 4.64
N VAL A 171 -19.68 1.60 5.12
CA VAL A 171 -19.53 2.99 4.67
C VAL A 171 -18.96 3.08 3.26
N LEU A 172 -18.03 2.18 2.90
CA LEU A 172 -17.33 2.22 1.61
C LEU A 172 -18.06 1.45 0.51
N ASN A 173 -18.98 0.57 0.86
CA ASN A 173 -19.69 -0.27 -0.10
C ASN A 173 -20.39 0.58 -1.17
N GLY A 174 -20.17 0.21 -2.44
CA GLY A 174 -20.73 0.93 -3.61
C GLY A 174 -20.03 2.25 -3.95
N THR A 175 -19.05 2.71 -3.16
CA THR A 175 -18.28 3.93 -3.47
C THR A 175 -16.91 3.63 -4.06
N MET A 176 -16.30 2.52 -3.70
CA MET A 176 -15.00 2.05 -4.19
C MET A 176 -14.91 0.52 -4.07
N GLU A 177 -14.00 -0.06 -4.83
CA GLU A 177 -13.67 -1.49 -4.71
C GLU A 177 -12.82 -1.71 -3.46
N VAL A 178 -13.14 -2.73 -2.65
CA VAL A 178 -12.44 -3.03 -1.40
C VAL A 178 -11.79 -4.40 -1.47
N TYR A 179 -10.52 -4.49 -1.10
CA TYR A 179 -9.71 -5.70 -1.14
C TYR A 179 -9.20 -6.09 0.24
N ALA A 180 -9.26 -7.38 0.56
CA ALA A 180 -8.78 -7.95 1.81
C ALA A 180 -7.25 -7.91 1.90
N PRO A 181 -6.66 -8.11 3.10
CA PRO A 181 -5.26 -8.42 3.25
C PRO A 181 -4.87 -9.70 2.49
N TYR A 182 -3.57 -9.87 2.23
CA TYR A 182 -3.08 -11.03 1.47
C TYR A 182 -3.41 -12.35 2.16
N ALA A 183 -4.26 -13.17 1.53
CA ALA A 183 -4.78 -14.40 2.11
C ALA A 183 -3.70 -15.45 2.41
N ASN A 184 -2.59 -15.44 1.66
CA ASN A 184 -1.46 -16.36 1.90
C ASN A 184 -0.54 -15.95 3.06
N PHE A 185 -0.78 -14.81 3.73
CA PHE A 185 -0.06 -14.34 4.92
C PHE A 185 -0.95 -14.19 6.15
N SER A 186 -2.26 -14.38 6.02
CA SER A 186 -3.18 -14.43 7.13
C SER A 186 -3.44 -15.87 7.57
N PHE A 187 -3.78 -16.06 8.85
CA PHE A 187 -4.38 -17.31 9.31
C PHE A 187 -5.79 -17.41 8.72
N TYR A 188 -5.84 -17.89 7.49
CA TYR A 188 -7.04 -17.92 6.71
C TYR A 188 -7.98 -18.99 7.23
N SER A 189 -9.12 -18.58 7.79
CA SER A 189 -10.19 -19.47 8.23
C SER A 189 -11.37 -19.44 7.27
N GLN A 190 -12.21 -20.48 7.30
CA GLN A 190 -13.50 -20.45 6.58
C GLN A 190 -14.33 -19.21 6.99
N THR A 191 -14.20 -18.77 8.24
CA THR A 191 -14.86 -17.57 8.75
C THR A 191 -14.43 -16.32 8.00
N ASP A 192 -13.14 -16.17 7.69
CA ASP A 192 -12.65 -15.00 6.95
C ASP A 192 -13.17 -15.00 5.50
N MET A 193 -13.32 -16.19 4.91
CA MET A 193 -13.95 -16.34 3.59
C MET A 193 -15.40 -15.86 3.59
N LEU A 194 -16.19 -16.32 4.56
CA LEU A 194 -17.57 -15.90 4.72
C LEU A 194 -17.66 -14.40 4.99
N ARG A 195 -16.75 -13.84 5.80
CA ARG A 195 -16.68 -12.40 6.04
C ARG A 195 -16.38 -11.61 4.78
N MET A 196 -15.50 -12.10 3.88
CA MET A 196 -15.27 -11.41 2.60
C MET A 196 -16.55 -11.32 1.77
N ILE A 197 -17.36 -12.37 1.75
CA ILE A 197 -18.67 -12.38 1.06
C ILE A 197 -19.62 -11.39 1.73
N ASP A 198 -19.81 -11.50 3.04
CA ASP A 198 -20.73 -10.63 3.80
C ASP A 198 -20.37 -9.16 3.70
N TYR A 199 -19.06 -8.84 3.66
CA TYR A 199 -18.58 -7.47 3.66
C TYR A 199 -18.34 -6.91 2.26
N ASN A 200 -18.60 -7.72 1.22
CA ASN A 200 -18.34 -7.37 -0.18
C ASN A 200 -16.87 -6.94 -0.41
N ILE A 201 -15.94 -7.76 0.05
CA ILE A 201 -14.49 -7.54 -0.05
C ILE A 201 -13.90 -8.58 -1.01
N SER A 202 -13.11 -8.14 -1.97
CA SER A 202 -12.38 -9.02 -2.88
C SER A 202 -11.12 -9.59 -2.22
N PRO A 203 -10.77 -10.86 -2.48
CA PRO A 203 -9.55 -11.47 -1.97
C PRO A 203 -8.29 -10.88 -2.62
N SER A 204 -7.17 -10.94 -1.89
CA SER A 204 -5.85 -10.54 -2.39
C SER A 204 -4.80 -11.59 -2.06
N PHE A 205 -3.79 -11.70 -2.93
CA PHE A 205 -2.68 -12.63 -2.77
C PHE A 205 -1.37 -11.97 -3.18
N VAL A 206 -0.25 -12.42 -2.59
CA VAL A 206 1.10 -12.14 -3.10
C VAL A 206 1.65 -13.43 -3.71
N LEU A 207 1.85 -13.44 -5.00
CA LEU A 207 2.24 -14.63 -5.73
C LEU A 207 3.51 -14.40 -6.54
N THR A 208 4.41 -15.37 -6.54
CA THR A 208 5.62 -15.42 -7.36
C THR A 208 5.67 -16.72 -8.17
N GLN A 209 6.26 -16.66 -9.33
CA GLN A 209 6.50 -17.87 -10.13
C GLN A 209 7.71 -18.66 -9.61
N LYS A 210 8.69 -17.94 -9.04
CA LYS A 210 9.92 -18.52 -8.49
C LYS A 210 9.80 -18.68 -6.98
N PRO A 211 10.61 -19.59 -6.37
CA PRO A 211 10.63 -19.80 -4.93
C PRO A 211 10.84 -18.51 -4.14
N SER A 212 10.07 -18.33 -3.08
CA SER A 212 10.03 -17.11 -2.25
C SER A 212 11.35 -16.82 -1.52
N TYR A 213 12.23 -17.81 -1.29
CA TYR A 213 13.53 -17.59 -0.67
C TYR A 213 14.42 -16.60 -1.45
N LEU A 214 14.17 -16.44 -2.77
CA LEU A 214 14.88 -15.46 -3.60
C LEU A 214 14.56 -14.01 -3.21
N LEU A 215 13.47 -13.78 -2.50
CA LEU A 215 13.11 -12.47 -1.97
C LEU A 215 13.88 -12.11 -0.68
N GLY A 216 14.53 -13.09 -0.02
CA GLY A 216 15.13 -12.95 1.30
C GLY A 216 16.22 -11.89 1.44
N SER A 217 16.85 -11.47 0.34
CA SER A 217 17.83 -10.38 0.30
C SER A 217 17.28 -9.07 -0.29
N THR A 218 15.97 -8.97 -0.46
CA THR A 218 15.29 -7.80 -1.02
C THR A 218 14.43 -7.12 0.04
N THR A 219 13.90 -5.93 -0.27
CA THR A 219 12.90 -5.24 0.57
C THR A 219 11.58 -6.00 0.69
N SER A 220 11.37 -7.04 -0.13
CA SER A 220 10.20 -7.92 -0.10
C SER A 220 10.44 -9.23 0.66
N SER A 221 11.45 -9.27 1.54
CA SER A 221 11.82 -10.48 2.31
C SER A 221 10.74 -10.95 3.29
N ASP A 222 9.82 -10.07 3.67
CA ASP A 222 8.68 -10.41 4.52
C ASP A 222 7.67 -11.32 3.80
N TYR A 223 7.69 -11.36 2.48
CA TYR A 223 6.89 -12.27 1.66
C TYR A 223 7.57 -13.64 1.53
N TYR A 224 7.72 -14.34 2.65
CA TYR A 224 8.48 -15.59 2.76
C TYR A 224 7.77 -16.83 2.17
N SER A 225 6.51 -16.76 1.81
CA SER A 225 5.71 -17.87 1.29
C SER A 225 4.75 -17.37 0.20
N THR A 226 5.22 -17.38 -1.06
CA THR A 226 4.51 -16.73 -2.18
C THR A 226 4.48 -17.57 -3.46
N GLU A 227 5.18 -18.71 -3.52
CA GLU A 227 5.28 -19.51 -4.73
C GLU A 227 3.91 -20.02 -5.17
N PHE A 228 3.46 -19.65 -6.38
CA PHE A 228 2.12 -19.94 -6.89
C PHE A 228 1.75 -21.42 -6.82
N GLY A 229 2.68 -22.32 -7.15
CA GLY A 229 2.43 -23.78 -7.10
C GLY A 229 2.03 -24.30 -5.72
N GLN A 230 2.40 -23.61 -4.64
CA GLN A 230 1.99 -23.96 -3.28
C GLN A 230 0.58 -23.45 -2.92
N TYR A 231 0.11 -22.42 -3.61
CA TYR A 231 -1.14 -21.71 -3.30
C TYR A 231 -2.23 -21.86 -4.36
N GLU A 232 -1.96 -22.59 -5.45
CA GLU A 232 -2.91 -22.72 -6.57
C GLU A 232 -4.27 -23.25 -6.12
N GLU A 233 -4.31 -24.27 -5.27
CA GLU A 233 -5.55 -24.82 -4.72
C GLU A 233 -6.27 -23.82 -3.83
N LEU A 234 -5.54 -23.11 -2.95
CA LEU A 234 -6.11 -22.06 -2.09
C LEU A 234 -6.69 -20.92 -2.92
N VAL A 235 -5.93 -20.42 -3.90
CA VAL A 235 -6.39 -19.35 -4.80
C VAL A 235 -7.67 -19.75 -5.52
N ASN A 236 -7.69 -20.95 -6.09
CA ASN A 236 -8.88 -21.46 -6.81
C ASN A 236 -10.08 -21.64 -5.86
N THR A 237 -9.86 -22.15 -4.66
CA THR A 237 -10.91 -22.33 -3.65
C THR A 237 -11.53 -20.98 -3.26
N ILE A 238 -10.69 -20.00 -2.94
CA ILE A 238 -11.14 -18.66 -2.54
C ILE A 238 -11.85 -17.98 -3.72
N TYR A 239 -11.26 -18.01 -4.91
CA TYR A 239 -11.84 -17.41 -6.10
C TYR A 239 -13.25 -17.98 -6.40
N ASN A 240 -13.39 -19.30 -6.36
CA ASN A 240 -14.67 -19.97 -6.65
C ASN A 240 -15.71 -19.78 -5.55
N THR A 241 -15.30 -19.41 -4.34
CA THR A 241 -16.20 -19.23 -3.20
C THR A 241 -16.67 -17.78 -3.05
N VAL A 242 -15.79 -16.82 -3.35
CA VAL A 242 -16.05 -15.38 -3.13
C VAL A 242 -16.63 -14.71 -4.39
N ASN A 243 -16.33 -15.20 -5.58
CA ASN A 243 -16.87 -14.69 -6.86
C ASN A 243 -17.94 -15.61 -7.44
#